data_df9ac11118e39f3ee2d0a53123b0d519
#
_entry.id   df9ac11118e39f3ee2d0a53123b0d519
#
_cell.length_a   1.000
_cell.length_b   1.000
_cell.length_c   1.000
_cell.angle_alpha   90.00
_cell.angle_beta   90.00
_cell.angle_gamma   90.00
#
_symmetry.space_group_name_H-M   'P 1'
#
loop_
_entity.id
_entity.type
_entity.pdbx_description
1 polymer ?
#
loop_
_entity_poly.entity_id
_entity_poly.type
_entity_poly.pdbx_seq_one_letter_code
_entity_poly.pdbx_strand_id
1 'polypeptide(L)'
;CHAHASLRPASLVYGATPQARGKYLYVCDRWPVCNAYVSAHERTLLPMGTLANGDLRHKRILAHRALKKLQQDCQMEKWEVYIWLQAKLGLDARQTHIGQFSEYMCEQVISLCQQAPVYTSGRAA
;
A
#
# COMPACT_ATOMS: atom_id res chain seq x y z
N CYS A 1 17.37 -1.93 -5.29
CA CYS A 1 18.68 -1.70 -4.67
C CYS A 1 18.74 -2.53 -3.39
N HIS A 2 19.88 -3.09 -3.07
CA HIS A 2 20.07 -3.95 -1.89
C HIS A 2 20.77 -3.24 -0.74
N ALA A 3 20.79 -1.90 -0.74
CA ALA A 3 21.38 -1.15 0.34
C ALA A 3 20.48 -1.18 1.58
N HIS A 4 21.07 -0.90 2.75
CA HIS A 4 20.31 -0.76 3.98
C HIS A 4 19.48 0.52 3.97
N ALA A 5 18.51 0.60 4.85
CA ALA A 5 17.70 1.79 5.05
C ALA A 5 17.84 2.29 6.48
N SER A 6 17.71 3.59 6.66
CA SER A 6 17.83 4.24 7.96
C SER A 6 16.59 5.07 8.24
N LEU A 7 16.22 5.19 9.52
CA LEU A 7 15.12 6.03 9.97
C LEU A 7 15.54 7.50 9.84
N ARG A 8 14.77 8.27 9.08
CA ARG A 8 15.06 9.68 8.83
C ARG A 8 13.80 10.51 9.02
N PRO A 9 13.93 11.81 9.35
CA PRO A 9 12.76 12.69 9.34
C PRO A 9 12.14 12.74 7.94
N ALA A 10 10.82 12.78 7.90
CA ALA A 10 10.11 12.82 6.61
C ALA A 10 10.47 14.07 5.80
N SER A 11 10.94 15.14 6.44
CA SER A 11 11.36 16.35 5.76
C SER A 11 12.54 16.12 4.79
N LEU A 12 13.32 15.06 4.98
CA LEU A 12 14.40 14.73 4.05
C LEU A 12 13.83 14.46 2.64
N VAL A 13 12.66 13.85 2.57
CA VAL A 13 12.03 13.48 1.29
C VAL A 13 11.02 14.53 0.85
N TYR A 14 10.18 14.99 1.77
CA TYR A 14 9.05 15.87 1.46
C TYR A 14 9.35 17.36 1.66
N GLY A 15 10.52 17.69 2.21
CA GLY A 15 10.81 19.06 2.59
C GLY A 15 10.08 19.45 3.86
N ALA A 16 10.22 20.71 4.25
CA ALA A 16 9.63 21.23 5.49
C ALA A 16 8.15 21.56 5.27
N THR A 17 7.34 20.54 5.06
CA THR A 17 5.90 20.68 4.86
C THR A 17 5.15 20.34 6.14
N PRO A 18 3.90 20.84 6.31
CA PRO A 18 3.09 20.43 7.46
C PRO A 18 2.86 18.92 7.52
N GLN A 19 2.75 18.27 6.37
CA GLN A 19 2.55 16.82 6.30
C GLN A 19 3.76 16.04 6.82
N ALA A 20 4.97 16.60 6.69
CA ALA A 20 6.19 15.93 7.12
C ALA A 20 6.51 16.18 8.59
N ARG A 21 5.85 17.16 9.23
CA ARG A 21 6.20 17.56 10.59
C ARG A 21 5.96 16.44 11.58
N GLY A 22 7.01 16.09 12.33
CA GLY A 22 6.93 15.07 13.35
C GLY A 22 6.82 13.64 12.83
N LYS A 23 6.98 13.44 11.53
CA LYS A 23 6.90 12.12 10.91
C LYS A 23 8.26 11.63 10.48
N TYR A 24 8.39 10.31 10.39
CA TYR A 24 9.64 9.65 10.04
C TYR A 24 9.43 8.64 8.93
N LEU A 25 10.48 8.43 8.16
CA LEU A 25 10.51 7.45 7.07
C LEU A 25 11.73 6.57 7.22
N TYR A 26 11.63 5.33 6.77
CA TYR A 26 12.81 4.52 6.48
C TYR A 26 13.22 4.83 5.05
N VAL A 27 14.44 5.34 4.88
CA VAL A 27 14.95 5.82 3.59
C VAL A 27 16.19 5.02 3.23
N CYS A 28 16.27 4.58 1.98
CA CYS A 28 17.45 3.89 1.49
C CYS A 28 18.69 4.75 1.72
N ASP A 29 19.76 4.15 2.22
CA ASP A 29 21.00 4.88 2.52
C ASP A 29 21.64 5.46 1.25
N ARG A 30 21.20 5.03 0.09
CA ARG A 30 21.66 5.57 -1.20
C ARG A 30 20.77 6.69 -1.73
N TRP A 31 19.89 7.21 -0.89
CA TRP A 31 19.07 8.37 -1.26
C TRP A 31 19.97 9.56 -1.63
N PRO A 32 19.69 10.35 -2.65
CA PRO A 32 18.51 10.26 -3.53
C PRO A 32 18.70 9.42 -4.81
N VAL A 33 19.88 8.83 -5.00
CA VAL A 33 20.14 7.98 -6.18
C VAL A 33 19.15 6.82 -6.22
N CYS A 34 18.99 6.13 -5.10
CA CYS A 34 17.88 5.19 -4.90
C CYS A 34 16.78 5.93 -4.16
N ASN A 35 15.62 6.05 -4.75
CA ASN A 35 14.53 6.82 -4.16
C ASN A 35 13.54 5.97 -3.35
N ALA A 36 14.01 4.84 -2.84
CA ALA A 36 13.15 3.94 -2.06
C ALA A 36 12.98 4.44 -0.63
N TYR A 37 11.75 4.46 -0.16
CA TYR A 37 11.43 4.74 1.23
C TYR A 37 10.09 4.12 1.60
N VAL A 38 9.80 4.08 2.89
CA VAL A 38 8.51 3.67 3.43
C VAL A 38 8.25 4.42 4.73
N SER A 39 6.99 4.75 4.98
CA SER A 39 6.61 5.46 6.20
C SER A 39 6.82 4.60 7.45
N ALA A 40 7.14 5.25 8.56
CA ALA A 40 7.19 4.63 9.87
C ALA A 40 5.91 4.94 10.64
N HIS A 41 5.47 4.01 11.48
CA HIS A 41 4.35 4.25 12.37
C HIS A 41 4.73 5.33 13.39
N GLU A 42 3.81 6.23 13.69
CA GLU A 42 4.10 7.38 14.55
C GLU A 42 4.48 6.98 15.96
N ARG A 43 3.88 5.92 16.49
CA ARG A 43 4.09 5.53 17.89
C ARG A 43 5.23 4.55 18.06
N THR A 44 5.31 3.54 17.21
CA THR A 44 6.29 2.46 17.35
C THR A 44 7.53 2.70 16.53
N LEU A 45 7.47 3.58 15.52
CA LEU A 45 8.53 3.82 14.55
C LEU A 45 8.89 2.57 13.73
N LEU A 46 8.05 1.55 13.75
CA LEU A 46 8.21 0.39 12.88
C LEU A 46 7.76 0.75 11.46
N PRO A 47 8.36 0.12 10.43
CA PRO A 47 7.96 0.43 9.06
C PRO A 47 6.54 -0.03 8.78
N MET A 48 5.81 0.77 8.01
CA MET A 48 4.44 0.43 7.60
C MET A 48 4.41 -0.62 6.51
N GLY A 49 5.53 -0.94 5.90
CA GLY A 49 5.63 -1.93 4.85
C GLY A 49 7.08 -2.09 4.44
N THR A 50 7.32 -2.64 3.26
CA THR A 50 8.66 -2.75 2.71
C THR A 50 9.03 -1.49 1.94
N LEU A 51 10.33 -1.25 1.81
CA LEU A 51 10.82 -0.11 1.03
C LEU A 51 10.26 -0.17 -0.39
N ALA A 52 9.92 1.00 -0.91
CA ALA A 52 9.38 1.12 -2.26
C ALA A 52 10.02 2.30 -2.97
N ASN A 53 10.46 2.07 -4.20
CA ASN A 53 10.86 3.17 -5.09
C ASN A 53 9.60 3.85 -5.63
N GLY A 54 9.80 4.88 -6.47
CA GLY A 54 8.67 5.65 -6.98
C GLY A 54 7.65 4.81 -7.74
N ASP A 55 8.12 3.89 -8.58
CA ASP A 55 7.23 3.04 -9.35
C ASP A 55 6.39 2.13 -8.47
N LEU A 56 7.02 1.50 -7.48
CA LEU A 56 6.30 0.61 -6.58
C LEU A 56 5.33 1.40 -5.68
N ARG A 57 5.72 2.57 -5.19
CA ARG A 57 4.80 3.42 -4.42
C ARG A 57 3.57 3.77 -5.24
N HIS A 58 3.77 4.11 -6.50
CA HIS A 58 2.65 4.42 -7.38
C HIS A 58 1.72 3.22 -7.56
N LYS A 59 2.29 2.05 -7.80
CA LYS A 59 1.51 0.81 -7.93
C LYS A 59 0.73 0.49 -6.66
N ARG A 60 1.33 0.69 -5.50
CA ARG A 60 0.64 0.47 -4.21
C ARG A 60 -0.53 1.42 -4.03
N ILE A 61 -0.38 2.68 -4.46
CA ILE A 61 -1.47 3.65 -4.43
C ILE A 61 -2.61 3.19 -5.34
N LEU A 62 -2.28 2.75 -6.55
CA LEU A 62 -3.29 2.28 -7.51
C LEU A 62 -4.01 1.03 -6.98
N ALA A 63 -3.29 0.12 -6.34
CA ALA A 63 -3.89 -1.08 -5.75
C ALA A 63 -4.86 -0.71 -4.62
N HIS A 64 -4.46 0.22 -3.75
CA HIS A 64 -5.35 0.70 -2.69
C HIS A 64 -6.60 1.35 -3.26
N ARG A 65 -6.45 2.16 -4.29
CA ARG A 65 -7.59 2.83 -4.94
C ARG A 65 -8.54 1.82 -5.59
N ALA A 66 -7.98 0.81 -6.26
CA ALA A 66 -8.80 -0.23 -6.89
C ALA A 66 -9.60 -0.99 -5.85
N LEU A 67 -8.96 -1.35 -4.74
CA LEU A 67 -9.62 -2.08 -3.66
C LEU A 67 -10.70 -1.24 -3.00
N LYS A 68 -10.42 0.03 -2.77
CA LYS A 68 -11.40 0.94 -2.17
C LYS A 68 -12.60 1.15 -3.09
N LYS A 69 -12.35 1.25 -4.39
CA LYS A 69 -13.43 1.39 -5.36
C LYS A 69 -14.34 0.15 -5.33
N LEU A 70 -13.74 -1.04 -5.32
CA LEU A 70 -14.52 -2.27 -5.24
C LEU A 70 -15.34 -2.32 -3.94
N GLN A 71 -14.71 -1.94 -2.82
CA GLN A 71 -15.38 -1.88 -1.54
C GLN A 71 -16.63 -1.00 -1.60
N GLN A 72 -16.50 0.17 -2.20
CA GLN A 72 -17.61 1.11 -2.33
C GLN A 72 -18.68 0.63 -3.31
N ASP A 73 -18.25 0.13 -4.46
CA ASP A 73 -19.18 -0.32 -5.50
C ASP A 73 -20.01 -1.52 -5.04
N CYS A 74 -19.43 -2.38 -4.21
CA CYS A 74 -20.12 -3.57 -3.68
C CYS A 74 -20.70 -3.34 -2.29
N GLN A 75 -20.60 -2.13 -1.75
CA GLN A 75 -21.11 -1.78 -0.43
C GLN A 75 -20.58 -2.71 0.67
N MET A 76 -19.30 -2.99 0.61
CA MET A 76 -18.63 -3.88 1.56
C MET A 76 -17.97 -3.08 2.67
N GLU A 77 -17.86 -3.70 3.85
CA GLU A 77 -16.98 -3.20 4.89
C GLU A 77 -15.53 -3.46 4.50
N LYS A 78 -14.61 -2.70 5.09
CA LYS A 78 -13.19 -2.85 4.78
C LYS A 78 -12.71 -4.28 5.04
N TRP A 79 -13.11 -4.87 6.17
CA TRP A 79 -12.69 -6.22 6.50
C TRP A 79 -13.24 -7.25 5.50
N GLU A 80 -14.40 -7.01 4.94
CA GLU A 80 -15.00 -7.91 3.94
C GLU A 80 -14.19 -7.91 2.65
N VAL A 81 -13.79 -6.75 2.17
CA VAL A 81 -13.03 -6.67 0.93
C VAL A 81 -11.65 -7.31 1.10
N TYR A 82 -11.06 -7.22 2.29
CA TYR A 82 -9.78 -7.88 2.56
C TYR A 82 -9.92 -9.39 2.65
N ILE A 83 -11.02 -9.91 3.20
CA ILE A 83 -11.27 -11.36 3.18
C ILE A 83 -11.44 -11.85 1.74
N TRP A 84 -12.17 -11.10 0.93
CA TRP A 84 -12.30 -11.41 -0.50
C TRP A 84 -10.92 -11.45 -1.18
N LEU A 85 -10.09 -10.46 -0.89
CA LEU A 85 -8.75 -10.39 -1.48
C LEU A 85 -7.87 -11.56 -1.05
N GLN A 86 -7.93 -11.92 0.24
CA GLN A 86 -7.20 -13.08 0.75
C GLN A 86 -7.56 -14.35 -0.03
N ALA A 87 -8.84 -14.57 -0.25
CA ALA A 87 -9.32 -15.74 -0.99
C ALA A 87 -8.83 -15.72 -2.44
N LYS A 88 -8.86 -14.56 -3.08
CA LYS A 88 -8.44 -14.44 -4.47
C LYS A 88 -6.94 -14.64 -4.65
N LEU A 89 -6.14 -14.17 -3.70
CA LEU A 89 -4.69 -14.28 -3.78
C LEU A 89 -4.15 -15.57 -3.15
N GLY A 90 -4.98 -16.31 -2.42
CA GLY A 90 -4.52 -17.50 -1.69
C GLY A 90 -3.59 -17.17 -0.54
N LEU A 91 -3.79 -16.01 0.09
CA LEU A 91 -2.96 -15.55 1.19
C LEU A 91 -3.78 -15.47 2.48
N ASP A 92 -3.09 -15.47 3.63
CA ASP A 92 -3.76 -15.24 4.90
C ASP A 92 -3.81 -13.75 5.23
N ALA A 93 -4.43 -13.42 6.36
CA ALA A 93 -4.58 -12.02 6.76
C ALA A 93 -3.25 -11.31 6.98
N ARG A 94 -2.25 -12.03 7.48
CA ARG A 94 -0.93 -11.45 7.76
C ARG A 94 -0.17 -11.14 6.49
N GLN A 95 -0.40 -11.91 5.44
CA GLN A 95 0.26 -11.76 4.15
C GLN A 95 -0.44 -10.75 3.24
N THR A 96 -1.67 -10.36 3.57
CA THR A 96 -2.49 -9.52 2.70
C THR A 96 -2.39 -8.05 3.10
N HIS A 97 -1.19 -7.50 2.92
CA HIS A 97 -0.91 -6.09 3.16
C HIS A 97 -0.29 -5.48 1.91
N ILE A 98 -0.98 -4.54 1.29
CA ILE A 98 -0.50 -3.90 0.05
C ILE A 98 0.86 -3.23 0.28
N GLY A 99 1.10 -2.70 1.47
CA GLY A 99 2.40 -2.12 1.81
C GLY A 99 3.58 -3.08 1.76
N GLN A 100 3.34 -4.37 1.61
CA GLN A 100 4.37 -5.40 1.48
C GLN A 100 4.39 -6.03 0.09
N PHE A 101 3.49 -5.61 -0.79
CA PHE A 101 3.36 -6.21 -2.12
C PHE A 101 4.40 -5.65 -3.10
N SER A 102 4.89 -6.55 -3.97
CA SER A 102 5.69 -6.17 -5.13
C SER A 102 4.81 -5.51 -6.19
N GLU A 103 5.44 -4.95 -7.23
CA GLU A 103 4.68 -4.42 -8.37
C GLU A 103 3.75 -5.47 -8.97
N TYR A 104 4.26 -6.70 -9.13
CA TYR A 104 3.46 -7.79 -9.68
C TYR A 104 2.21 -8.03 -8.83
N MET A 105 2.38 -8.12 -7.51
CA MET A 105 1.23 -8.35 -6.61
C MET A 105 0.24 -7.20 -6.66
N CYS A 106 0.73 -5.97 -6.73
CA CYS A 106 -0.14 -4.80 -6.87
C CYS A 106 -0.93 -4.86 -8.17
N GLU A 107 -0.29 -5.26 -9.26
CA GLU A 107 -0.98 -5.42 -10.55
C GLU A 107 -2.03 -6.52 -10.48
N GLN A 108 -1.77 -7.61 -9.75
CA GLN A 108 -2.75 -8.65 -9.53
C GLN A 108 -3.98 -8.11 -8.78
N VAL A 109 -3.77 -7.31 -7.75
CA VAL A 109 -4.87 -6.70 -7.01
C VAL A 109 -5.72 -5.84 -7.93
N ILE A 110 -5.09 -4.98 -8.71
CA ILE A 110 -5.79 -4.09 -9.64
C ILE A 110 -6.60 -4.89 -10.64
N SER A 111 -6.00 -5.91 -11.23
CA SER A 111 -6.67 -6.76 -12.22
C SER A 111 -7.86 -7.49 -11.63
N LEU A 112 -7.69 -8.08 -10.44
CA LEU A 112 -8.77 -8.78 -9.75
C LEU A 112 -9.94 -7.85 -9.45
N CYS A 113 -9.66 -6.63 -9.01
CA CYS A 113 -10.70 -5.67 -8.71
C CYS A 113 -11.44 -5.22 -9.97
N GLN A 114 -10.76 -5.10 -11.10
CA GLN A 114 -11.37 -4.73 -12.36
C GLN A 114 -12.24 -5.84 -12.92
N GLN A 115 -11.87 -7.09 -12.68
CA GLN A 115 -12.61 -8.26 -13.18
C GLN A 115 -13.75 -8.67 -12.26
N ALA A 116 -13.79 -8.20 -11.03
CA ALA A 116 -14.80 -8.59 -10.07
C ALA A 116 -16.17 -8.11 -10.54
N PRO A 117 -17.19 -8.96 -10.47
CA PRO A 117 -18.53 -8.49 -10.77
C PRO A 117 -18.99 -7.49 -9.72
N VAL A 118 -19.62 -6.42 -10.17
CA VAL A 118 -20.14 -5.40 -9.26
C VAL A 118 -21.54 -5.81 -8.84
N TYR A 119 -21.72 -6.05 -7.54
CA TYR A 119 -22.99 -6.39 -6.97
C TYR A 119 -23.52 -5.20 -6.20
N THR A 120 -24.58 -4.60 -6.69
CA THR A 120 -25.20 -3.50 -5.99
C THR A 120 -26.26 -4.02 -5.04
N SER A 121 -26.50 -3.24 -4.00
CA SER A 121 -27.57 -3.52 -3.06
C SER A 121 -28.91 -3.60 -3.80
N GLY A 122 -29.69 -4.58 -3.48
CA GLY A 122 -30.97 -4.73 -4.15
C GLY A 122 -30.89 -5.40 -5.49
N ARG A 123 -29.71 -5.60 -5.98
CA ARG A 123 -29.52 -6.33 -7.18
C ARG A 123 -29.39 -7.78 -6.85
N ALA A 124 -30.20 -8.24 -6.11
CA ALA A 124 -30.22 -9.64 -5.73
C ALA A 124 -30.38 -10.49 -6.92
N ALA A 125 -30.26 -10.15 -7.87
CA ALA A 125 -30.41 -10.91 -9.09
C ALA A 125 -30.70 -12.25 -8.88
#